data_c5981392d3756879e13470749fa17e0d
#
_entry.id   c5981392d3756879e13470749fa17e0d
#
_cell.length_a   1.000
_cell.length_b   1.000
_cell.length_c   1.000
_cell.angle_alpha   90.00
_cell.angle_beta   90.00
_cell.angle_gamma   90.00
#
_symmetry.space_group_name_H-M   'P 1'
#
loop_
_entity.id
_entity.type
_entity.pdbx_description
1 polymer ?
#
loop_
_entity_poly.entity_id
_entity_poly.type
_entity_poly.pdbx_seq_one_letter_code
_entity_poly.pdbx_strand_id
1 'polypeptide(L)'
;MSALILASGSQIRKTTLASAGVEFEVRPSRVDEDAIKQAQGHLDPADIACLLAAEKACEVSKTFPDHLVLGADQTMELDGQLLDKLPQRDLARQRLISMRGKMHYLHSGLVLAKNGKPLWELAESSKLYVRDFSDEFLDYYLESAGDELTASVGAYAYEALGAQLFDRVEGDFYSITGLPLLPLMAALRDFGVIRS
;
A
#
# COMPACT_ATOMS: atom_id res chain seq x y z
N MET A 1 -16.31 -21.50 7.10
CA MET A 1 -15.84 -20.21 6.61
C MET A 1 -14.52 -20.47 5.90
N SER A 2 -14.30 -19.91 4.73
CA SER A 2 -13.02 -20.04 4.01
C SER A 2 -11.97 -19.24 4.79
N ALA A 3 -10.85 -19.86 5.17
CA ALA A 3 -9.78 -19.14 5.87
C ALA A 3 -9.13 -18.14 4.91
N LEU A 4 -8.98 -16.90 5.34
CA LEU A 4 -8.30 -15.84 4.58
C LEU A 4 -6.79 -15.89 4.86
N ILE A 5 -5.99 -15.74 3.82
CA ILE A 5 -4.54 -15.51 3.94
C ILE A 5 -4.22 -14.10 3.43
N LEU A 6 -3.44 -13.36 4.19
CA LEU A 6 -2.84 -12.08 3.77
C LEU A 6 -1.44 -12.33 3.20
N ALA A 7 -1.27 -12.12 1.89
CA ALA A 7 0.00 -12.27 1.18
C ALA A 7 0.89 -11.00 1.29
N SER A 8 0.91 -10.36 2.47
CA SER A 8 1.66 -9.12 2.70
C SER A 8 2.34 -9.12 4.06
N GLY A 9 3.59 -8.64 4.12
CA GLY A 9 4.34 -8.41 5.35
C GLY A 9 4.00 -7.09 6.06
N SER A 10 3.23 -6.20 5.44
CA SER A 10 2.92 -4.86 5.94
C SER A 10 2.22 -4.90 7.31
N GLN A 11 2.81 -4.22 8.30
CA GLN A 11 2.24 -4.18 9.66
C GLN A 11 0.93 -3.40 9.70
N ILE A 12 0.83 -2.28 8.97
CA ILE A 12 -0.40 -1.48 8.94
C ILE A 12 -1.57 -2.27 8.36
N ARG A 13 -1.36 -3.04 7.27
CA ARG A 13 -2.41 -3.90 6.69
C ARG A 13 -2.88 -4.98 7.66
N LYS A 14 -1.95 -5.60 8.39
CA LYS A 14 -2.27 -6.59 9.45
C LYS A 14 -3.13 -5.97 10.55
N THR A 15 -2.69 -4.80 11.05
CA THR A 15 -3.41 -4.08 12.11
C THR A 15 -4.80 -3.65 11.64
N THR A 16 -4.93 -3.14 10.41
CA THR A 16 -6.21 -2.71 9.84
C THR A 16 -7.20 -3.88 9.72
N LEU A 17 -6.79 -5.01 9.15
CA LEU A 17 -7.65 -6.19 9.05
C LEU A 17 -8.06 -6.74 10.43
N ALA A 18 -7.11 -6.83 11.36
CA ALA A 18 -7.38 -7.33 12.71
C ALA A 18 -8.35 -6.40 13.46
N SER A 19 -8.18 -5.07 13.35
CA SER A 19 -9.06 -4.08 13.96
C SER A 19 -10.47 -4.11 13.36
N ALA A 20 -10.60 -4.53 12.09
CA ALA A 20 -11.89 -4.76 11.45
C ALA A 20 -12.55 -6.10 11.82
N GLY A 21 -11.93 -6.89 12.72
CA GLY A 21 -12.45 -8.18 13.16
C GLY A 21 -12.35 -9.31 12.12
N VAL A 22 -11.50 -9.15 11.11
CA VAL A 22 -11.26 -10.20 10.11
C VAL A 22 -10.26 -11.22 10.67
N GLU A 23 -10.60 -12.50 10.62
CA GLU A 23 -9.68 -13.59 10.95
C GLU A 23 -8.86 -13.96 9.72
N PHE A 24 -7.55 -13.98 9.83
CA PHE A 24 -6.64 -14.30 8.73
C PHE A 24 -5.31 -14.88 9.21
N GLU A 25 -4.62 -15.61 8.31
CA GLU A 25 -3.23 -15.97 8.46
C GLU A 25 -2.33 -15.04 7.64
N VAL A 26 -1.08 -14.87 8.07
CA VAL A 26 -0.08 -14.07 7.33
C VAL A 26 0.90 -15.01 6.64
N ARG A 27 0.98 -14.91 5.31
CA ARG A 27 1.93 -15.63 4.46
C ARG A 27 2.51 -14.66 3.41
N PRO A 28 3.55 -13.90 3.73
CA PRO A 28 4.13 -12.95 2.79
C PRO A 28 4.57 -13.63 1.50
N SER A 29 4.28 -13.01 0.37
CA SER A 29 4.73 -13.50 -0.94
C SER A 29 6.24 -13.33 -1.10
N ARG A 30 6.83 -14.09 -2.03
CA ARG A 30 8.24 -14.02 -2.41
C ARG A 30 8.44 -13.46 -3.82
N VAL A 31 7.46 -12.77 -4.33
CA VAL A 31 7.49 -12.14 -5.65
C VAL A 31 8.60 -11.08 -5.68
N ASP A 32 9.38 -11.09 -6.74
CA ASP A 32 10.38 -10.06 -7.02
C ASP A 32 9.69 -8.82 -7.61
N GLU A 33 9.33 -7.90 -6.72
CA GLU A 33 8.58 -6.69 -7.07
C GLU A 33 9.40 -5.78 -7.99
N ASP A 34 10.72 -5.69 -7.80
CA ASP A 34 11.59 -4.83 -8.59
C ASP A 34 11.73 -5.36 -10.02
N ALA A 35 11.86 -6.67 -10.21
CA ALA A 35 11.87 -7.28 -11.53
C ALA A 35 10.56 -7.03 -12.29
N ILE A 36 9.40 -7.10 -11.62
CA ILE A 36 8.10 -6.83 -12.23
C ILE A 36 8.01 -5.35 -12.63
N LYS A 37 8.36 -4.41 -11.76
CA LYS A 37 8.34 -2.98 -12.07
C LYS A 37 9.26 -2.64 -13.26
N GLN A 38 10.45 -3.23 -13.30
CA GLN A 38 11.38 -3.04 -14.44
C GLN A 38 10.81 -3.56 -15.75
N ALA A 39 10.21 -4.74 -15.74
CA ALA A 39 9.61 -5.34 -16.93
C ALA A 39 8.36 -4.58 -17.42
N GLN A 40 7.62 -3.96 -16.52
CA GLN A 40 6.32 -3.32 -16.76
C GLN A 40 6.34 -1.80 -16.56
N GLY A 41 7.50 -1.17 -16.58
CA GLY A 41 7.65 0.29 -16.35
C GLY A 41 6.96 1.20 -17.37
N HIS A 42 6.29 0.62 -18.38
CA HIS A 42 5.45 1.33 -19.34
C HIS A 42 3.98 1.45 -18.87
N LEU A 43 3.58 0.72 -17.84
CA LEU A 43 2.23 0.78 -17.27
C LEU A 43 2.08 2.00 -16.36
N ASP A 44 0.84 2.44 -16.21
CA ASP A 44 0.50 3.46 -15.23
C ASP A 44 0.76 2.95 -13.79
N PRO A 45 1.17 3.82 -12.85
CA PRO A 45 1.43 3.43 -11.45
C PRO A 45 0.27 2.69 -10.77
N ALA A 46 -0.98 3.03 -11.10
CA ALA A 46 -2.16 2.33 -10.59
C ALA A 46 -2.23 0.87 -11.09
N ASP A 47 -1.93 0.64 -12.38
CA ASP A 47 -1.91 -0.69 -12.98
C ASP A 47 -0.78 -1.54 -12.38
N ILE A 48 0.38 -0.92 -12.10
CA ILE A 48 1.50 -1.60 -11.43
C ILE A 48 1.09 -2.05 -10.01
N ALA A 49 0.35 -1.23 -9.25
CA ALA A 49 -0.13 -1.61 -7.92
C ALA A 49 -1.06 -2.84 -7.98
N CYS A 50 -1.99 -2.87 -8.94
CA CYS A 50 -2.87 -4.02 -9.17
C CYS A 50 -2.10 -5.27 -9.61
N LEU A 51 -1.17 -5.11 -10.54
CA LEU A 51 -0.34 -6.22 -11.02
C LEU A 51 0.47 -6.85 -9.88
N LEU A 52 1.14 -6.04 -9.06
CA LEU A 52 1.89 -6.52 -7.91
C LEU A 52 0.99 -7.22 -6.88
N ALA A 53 -0.20 -6.67 -6.63
CA ALA A 53 -1.17 -7.31 -5.75
C ALA A 53 -1.64 -8.67 -6.30
N ALA A 54 -1.88 -8.76 -7.61
CA ALA A 54 -2.27 -10.00 -8.29
C ALA A 54 -1.18 -11.07 -8.22
N GLU A 55 0.06 -10.70 -8.55
CA GLU A 55 1.19 -11.64 -8.50
C GLU A 55 1.41 -12.18 -7.07
N LYS A 56 1.33 -11.31 -6.04
CA LYS A 56 1.41 -11.72 -4.62
C LYS A 56 0.29 -12.68 -4.24
N ALA A 57 -0.95 -12.37 -4.58
CA ALA A 57 -2.09 -13.22 -4.26
C ALA A 57 -2.02 -14.55 -4.99
N CYS A 58 -1.70 -14.55 -6.28
CA CYS A 58 -1.64 -15.76 -7.11
C CYS A 58 -0.49 -16.67 -6.69
N GLU A 59 0.70 -16.12 -6.39
CA GLU A 59 1.85 -16.91 -5.93
C GLU A 59 1.52 -17.67 -4.64
N VAL A 60 1.01 -16.98 -3.63
CA VAL A 60 0.66 -17.60 -2.34
C VAL A 60 -0.51 -18.56 -2.50
N SER A 61 -1.53 -18.23 -3.30
CA SER A 61 -2.72 -19.10 -3.46
C SER A 61 -2.42 -20.40 -4.22
N LYS A 62 -1.35 -20.49 -5.01
CA LYS A 62 -0.86 -21.77 -5.59
C LYS A 62 -0.38 -22.73 -4.50
N THR A 63 0.22 -22.20 -3.44
CA THR A 63 0.70 -23.01 -2.30
C THR A 63 -0.43 -23.41 -1.35
N PHE A 64 -1.47 -22.58 -1.27
CA PHE A 64 -2.66 -22.77 -0.41
C PHE A 64 -3.96 -22.78 -1.23
N PRO A 65 -4.19 -23.82 -2.08
CA PRO A 65 -5.25 -23.80 -3.09
C PRO A 65 -6.68 -23.75 -2.53
N ASP A 66 -6.87 -24.19 -1.28
CA ASP A 66 -8.19 -24.19 -0.62
C ASP A 66 -8.53 -22.86 0.05
N HIS A 67 -7.55 -21.96 0.21
CA HIS A 67 -7.72 -20.68 0.89
C HIS A 67 -7.99 -19.54 -0.09
N LEU A 68 -8.77 -18.56 0.37
CA LEU A 68 -8.82 -17.26 -0.29
C LEU A 68 -7.61 -16.44 0.13
N VAL A 69 -6.90 -15.85 -0.81
CA VAL A 69 -5.65 -15.11 -0.55
C VAL A 69 -5.82 -13.66 -0.98
N LEU A 70 -5.56 -12.74 -0.05
CA LEU A 70 -5.52 -11.30 -0.29
C LEU A 70 -4.09 -10.88 -0.60
N GLY A 71 -3.85 -10.44 -1.82
CA GLY A 71 -2.68 -9.67 -2.22
C GLY A 71 -2.99 -8.18 -2.14
N ALA A 72 -2.01 -7.40 -1.73
CA ALA A 72 -2.13 -5.95 -1.64
C ALA A 72 -0.79 -5.28 -1.95
N ASP A 73 -0.84 -4.24 -2.78
CA ASP A 73 0.30 -3.38 -3.05
C ASP A 73 -0.10 -1.91 -3.04
N GLN A 74 0.88 -1.02 -2.90
CA GLN A 74 0.67 0.40 -3.03
C GLN A 74 1.87 1.03 -3.74
N THR A 75 1.59 1.77 -4.81
CA THR A 75 2.56 2.59 -5.52
C THR A 75 2.35 4.07 -5.22
N MET A 76 3.39 4.85 -5.41
CA MET A 76 3.36 6.31 -5.27
C MET A 76 3.78 6.96 -6.58
N GLU A 77 3.03 7.96 -7.01
CA GLU A 77 3.31 8.76 -8.21
C GLU A 77 3.49 10.22 -7.85
N LEU A 78 4.60 10.82 -8.30
CA LEU A 78 4.87 12.25 -8.20
C LEU A 78 5.26 12.78 -9.58
N ASP A 79 4.59 13.82 -10.04
CA ASP A 79 4.87 14.47 -11.34
C ASP A 79 4.83 13.47 -12.53
N GLY A 80 3.95 12.45 -12.49
CA GLY A 80 3.84 11.40 -13.51
C GLY A 80 4.89 10.30 -13.42
N GLN A 81 5.68 10.26 -12.37
CA GLN A 81 6.73 9.26 -12.19
C GLN A 81 6.44 8.35 -11.00
N LEU A 82 6.62 7.05 -11.21
CA LEU A 82 6.60 6.05 -10.14
C LEU A 82 7.81 6.27 -9.23
N LEU A 83 7.55 6.33 -7.93
CA LEU A 83 8.59 6.43 -6.91
C LEU A 83 8.76 5.10 -6.19
N ASP A 84 10.02 4.73 -5.92
CA ASP A 84 10.38 3.54 -5.14
C ASP A 84 10.73 3.88 -3.69
N LYS A 85 10.73 2.86 -2.83
CA LYS A 85 11.19 2.99 -1.45
C LYS A 85 12.63 3.45 -1.40
N LEU A 86 12.92 4.25 -0.39
CA LEU A 86 14.28 4.75 -0.19
C LEU A 86 15.16 3.64 0.40
N PRO A 87 16.32 3.35 -0.21
CA PRO A 87 17.23 2.34 0.31
C PRO A 87 17.96 2.80 1.59
N GLN A 88 18.02 4.12 1.83
CA GLN A 88 18.75 4.72 2.94
C GLN A 88 18.02 5.93 3.49
N ARG A 89 18.11 6.13 4.81
CA ARG A 89 17.48 7.25 5.53
C ARG A 89 17.96 8.64 5.04
N ASP A 90 19.20 8.76 4.65
CA ASP A 90 19.80 10.03 4.21
C ASP A 90 19.13 10.61 2.95
N LEU A 91 18.45 9.76 2.16
CA LEU A 91 17.71 10.18 0.98
C LEU A 91 16.31 10.75 1.32
N ALA A 92 15.83 10.57 2.55
CA ALA A 92 14.50 11.02 2.95
C ALA A 92 14.35 12.55 2.85
N ARG A 93 15.40 13.30 3.20
CA ARG A 93 15.41 14.78 3.06
C ARG A 93 15.13 15.20 1.62
N GLN A 94 15.83 14.61 0.66
CA GLN A 94 15.66 14.94 -0.77
C GLN A 94 14.26 14.56 -1.25
N ARG A 95 13.73 13.39 -0.83
CA ARG A 95 12.37 12.94 -1.14
C ARG A 95 11.34 13.96 -0.64
N LEU A 96 11.41 14.36 0.62
CA LEU A 96 10.47 15.31 1.22
C LEU A 96 10.56 16.70 0.58
N ILE A 97 11.76 17.18 0.26
CA ILE A 97 11.95 18.44 -0.49
C ILE A 97 11.32 18.34 -1.89
N SER A 98 11.47 17.22 -2.59
CA SER A 98 10.89 17.05 -3.92
C SER A 98 9.37 17.05 -3.94
N MET A 99 8.74 16.75 -2.79
CA MET A 99 7.29 16.70 -2.60
C MET A 99 6.72 18.00 -2.02
N ARG A 100 7.54 18.85 -1.39
CA ARG A 100 7.12 20.10 -0.73
C ARG A 100 6.28 20.98 -1.65
N GLY A 101 5.09 21.39 -1.20
CA GLY A 101 4.16 22.21 -1.95
C GLY A 101 3.53 21.52 -3.17
N LYS A 102 3.68 20.22 -3.33
CA LYS A 102 3.15 19.46 -4.46
C LYS A 102 2.06 18.48 -4.06
N MET A 103 1.32 18.03 -5.05
CA MET A 103 0.38 16.90 -4.94
C MET A 103 1.04 15.63 -5.48
N HIS A 104 0.79 14.52 -4.82
CA HIS A 104 1.15 13.20 -5.31
C HIS A 104 -0.02 12.23 -5.16
N TYR A 105 0.07 11.11 -5.87
CA TYR A 105 -0.89 10.02 -5.77
C TYR A 105 -0.32 8.86 -4.97
N LEU A 106 -1.21 8.19 -4.22
CA LEU A 106 -1.04 6.82 -3.76
C LEU A 106 -2.07 5.96 -4.47
N HIS A 107 -1.61 4.90 -5.14
CA HIS A 107 -2.47 3.94 -5.82
C HIS A 107 -2.40 2.61 -5.09
N SER A 108 -3.53 2.19 -4.55
CA SER A 108 -3.66 0.92 -3.83
C SER A 108 -4.30 -0.13 -4.74
N GLY A 109 -3.61 -1.26 -4.92
CA GLY A 109 -4.11 -2.44 -5.59
C GLY A 109 -4.45 -3.53 -4.59
N LEU A 110 -5.64 -4.12 -4.70
CA LEU A 110 -6.08 -5.29 -3.94
C LEU A 110 -6.54 -6.40 -4.89
N VAL A 111 -6.14 -7.62 -4.61
CA VAL A 111 -6.60 -8.80 -5.36
C VAL A 111 -6.92 -9.94 -4.40
N LEU A 112 -8.10 -10.52 -4.55
CA LEU A 112 -8.44 -11.81 -3.95
C LEU A 112 -8.21 -12.91 -4.97
N ALA A 113 -7.41 -13.90 -4.62
CA ALA A 113 -7.10 -15.03 -5.49
C ALA A 113 -7.33 -16.38 -4.79
N LYS A 114 -7.60 -17.40 -5.58
CA LYS A 114 -7.68 -18.78 -5.12
C LYS A 114 -7.08 -19.71 -6.17
N ASN A 115 -6.30 -20.70 -5.72
CA ASN A 115 -5.67 -21.70 -6.60
C ASN A 115 -4.92 -21.06 -7.81
N GLY A 116 -4.16 -20.00 -7.57
CA GLY A 116 -3.38 -19.30 -8.58
C GLY A 116 -4.17 -18.41 -9.54
N LYS A 117 -5.48 -18.19 -9.31
CA LYS A 117 -6.35 -17.38 -10.19
C LYS A 117 -6.92 -16.20 -9.43
N PRO A 118 -6.85 -14.98 -9.98
CA PRO A 118 -7.55 -13.83 -9.42
C PRO A 118 -9.07 -14.03 -9.56
N LEU A 119 -9.82 -13.65 -8.54
CA LEU A 119 -11.26 -13.75 -8.47
C LEU A 119 -11.95 -12.40 -8.30
N TRP A 120 -11.25 -11.43 -7.72
CA TRP A 120 -11.70 -10.05 -7.53
C TRP A 120 -10.48 -9.16 -7.46
N GLU A 121 -10.60 -7.95 -8.01
CA GLU A 121 -9.56 -6.94 -8.01
C GLU A 121 -10.13 -5.54 -7.81
N LEU A 122 -9.33 -4.68 -7.23
CA LEU A 122 -9.64 -3.26 -6.99
C LEU A 122 -8.38 -2.43 -7.20
N ALA A 123 -8.51 -1.33 -7.94
CA ALA A 123 -7.57 -0.21 -7.93
C ALA A 123 -8.25 1.02 -7.33
N GLU A 124 -7.60 1.67 -6.37
CA GLU A 124 -8.08 2.91 -5.78
C GLU A 124 -6.94 3.90 -5.64
N SER A 125 -7.20 5.16 -6.01
CA SER A 125 -6.20 6.22 -5.99
C SER A 125 -6.60 7.32 -5.02
N SER A 126 -5.66 7.74 -4.18
CA SER A 126 -5.80 8.88 -3.27
C SER A 126 -4.85 10.00 -3.67
N LYS A 127 -5.26 11.27 -3.49
CA LYS A 127 -4.42 12.44 -3.71
C LYS A 127 -4.04 13.06 -2.39
N LEU A 128 -2.75 13.32 -2.20
CA LEU A 128 -2.23 13.92 -1.00
C LEU A 128 -1.51 15.24 -1.39
N TYR A 129 -1.90 16.34 -0.76
CA TYR A 129 -1.36 17.67 -1.02
C TYR A 129 -0.39 18.02 0.10
N VAL A 130 0.89 17.96 -0.23
CA VAL A 130 1.98 18.28 0.71
C VAL A 130 2.04 19.79 0.89
N ARG A 131 2.03 20.24 2.15
CA ARG A 131 2.14 21.66 2.46
C ARG A 131 3.54 22.20 2.14
N ASP A 132 3.65 23.51 1.98
CA ASP A 132 4.93 24.21 1.86
C ASP A 132 5.53 24.41 3.27
N PHE A 133 6.12 23.33 3.82
CA PHE A 133 6.72 23.33 5.15
C PHE A 133 8.11 23.97 5.15
N SER A 134 8.52 24.57 6.29
CA SER A 134 9.83 25.19 6.45
C SER A 134 10.97 24.17 6.60
N ASP A 135 12.22 24.63 6.46
CA ASP A 135 13.38 23.78 6.67
C ASP A 135 13.53 23.38 8.14
N GLU A 136 13.15 24.25 9.09
CA GLU A 136 13.14 23.93 10.52
C GLU A 136 12.15 22.80 10.83
N PHE A 137 10.96 22.81 10.18
CA PHE A 137 10.03 21.70 10.31
C PHE A 137 10.59 20.41 9.70
N LEU A 138 11.25 20.50 8.55
CA LEU A 138 11.87 19.34 7.91
C LEU A 138 12.94 18.71 8.81
N ASP A 139 13.79 19.53 9.44
CA ASP A 139 14.80 19.06 10.38
C ASP A 139 14.15 18.34 11.58
N TYR A 140 13.15 18.97 12.21
CA TYR A 140 12.37 18.35 13.28
C TYR A 140 11.74 17.02 12.86
N TYR A 141 11.12 16.98 11.65
CA TYR A 141 10.48 15.78 11.14
C TYR A 141 11.47 14.64 10.95
N LEU A 142 12.61 14.90 10.32
CA LEU A 142 13.66 13.89 10.06
C LEU A 142 14.26 13.32 11.35
N GLU A 143 14.38 14.14 12.40
CA GLU A 143 14.84 13.69 13.72
C GLU A 143 13.80 12.80 14.41
N SER A 144 12.51 13.13 14.25
CA SER A 144 11.41 12.51 15.01
C SER A 144 10.78 11.29 14.34
N ALA A 145 10.80 11.18 13.01
CA ALA A 145 10.06 10.16 12.26
C ALA A 145 10.66 8.74 12.32
N GLY A 146 11.92 8.60 12.76
CA GLY A 146 12.53 7.29 12.99
C GLY A 146 12.56 6.38 11.75
N ASP A 147 12.10 5.14 11.92
CA ASP A 147 12.11 4.11 10.86
C ASP A 147 11.08 4.36 9.75
N GLU A 148 10.11 5.25 9.97
CA GLU A 148 9.08 5.60 8.98
C GLU A 148 9.70 6.19 7.70
N LEU A 149 10.87 6.83 7.81
CA LEU A 149 11.58 7.44 6.68
C LEU A 149 11.98 6.44 5.59
N THR A 150 12.11 5.15 5.91
CA THR A 150 12.45 4.10 4.94
C THR A 150 11.38 3.01 4.83
N ALA A 151 10.42 2.97 5.74
CA ALA A 151 9.34 1.97 5.73
C ALA A 151 8.34 2.19 4.59
N SER A 152 8.11 3.45 4.20
CA SER A 152 7.20 3.84 3.12
C SER A 152 7.95 4.49 1.94
N VAL A 153 7.30 4.50 0.77
CA VAL A 153 7.84 5.14 -0.45
C VAL A 153 7.99 6.66 -0.27
N GLY A 154 7.04 7.29 0.43
CA GLY A 154 6.99 8.74 0.64
C GLY A 154 7.86 9.27 1.79
N ALA A 155 8.57 8.40 2.52
CA ALA A 155 9.28 8.74 3.75
C ALA A 155 8.37 9.31 4.86
N TYR A 156 7.12 8.81 4.93
CA TYR A 156 6.15 9.18 5.96
C TYR A 156 5.19 8.02 6.27
N ALA A 157 4.64 8.03 7.49
CA ALA A 157 3.45 7.27 7.87
C ALA A 157 2.31 8.26 8.11
N TYR A 158 1.25 8.18 7.29
CA TYR A 158 0.11 9.10 7.37
C TYR A 158 -0.66 8.97 8.69
N GLU A 159 -0.69 7.77 9.25
CA GLU A 159 -1.31 7.43 10.53
C GLU A 159 -0.53 7.93 11.77
N ALA A 160 0.62 8.57 11.56
CA ALA A 160 1.52 9.04 12.62
C ALA A 160 1.96 10.50 12.36
N LEU A 161 3.21 10.84 12.71
CA LEU A 161 3.78 12.19 12.54
C LEU A 161 3.70 12.69 11.09
N GLY A 162 3.72 11.77 10.12
CA GLY A 162 3.61 12.09 8.70
C GLY A 162 2.35 12.87 8.32
N ALA A 163 1.26 12.78 9.11
CA ALA A 163 0.06 13.59 8.88
C ALA A 163 0.35 15.10 8.85
N GLN A 164 1.37 15.57 9.58
CA GLN A 164 1.75 16.98 9.61
C GLN A 164 2.36 17.50 8.31
N LEU A 165 2.68 16.64 7.37
CA LEU A 165 3.20 17.01 6.04
C LEU A 165 2.12 17.52 5.09
N PHE A 166 0.83 17.32 5.39
CA PHE A 166 -0.25 17.52 4.44
C PHE A 166 -1.20 18.65 4.85
N ASP A 167 -1.64 19.42 3.85
CA ASP A 167 -2.72 20.40 3.99
C ASP A 167 -4.09 19.76 3.73
N ARG A 168 -4.16 18.83 2.78
CA ARG A 168 -5.40 18.22 2.32
C ARG A 168 -5.14 16.85 1.72
N VAL A 169 -6.14 15.98 1.81
CA VAL A 169 -6.19 14.71 1.09
C VAL A 169 -7.53 14.53 0.38
N GLU A 170 -7.53 13.80 -0.73
CA GLU A 170 -8.71 13.31 -1.43
C GLU A 170 -8.59 11.78 -1.48
N GLY A 171 -9.39 11.09 -0.68
CA GLY A 171 -9.35 9.66 -0.42
C GLY A 171 -9.71 9.39 1.03
N ASP A 172 -9.86 8.12 1.39
CA ASP A 172 -10.11 7.74 2.77
C ASP A 172 -8.82 7.29 3.48
N PHE A 173 -8.87 7.26 4.81
CA PHE A 173 -7.74 6.88 5.65
C PHE A 173 -7.17 5.49 5.30
N TYR A 174 -8.04 4.53 5.04
CA TYR A 174 -7.62 3.15 4.78
C TYR A 174 -6.94 3.01 3.41
N SER A 175 -7.45 3.70 2.40
CA SER A 175 -6.85 3.73 1.06
C SER A 175 -5.48 4.40 1.10
N ILE A 176 -5.32 5.50 1.86
CA ILE A 176 -4.05 6.19 2.05
C ILE A 176 -3.03 5.28 2.75
N THR A 177 -3.47 4.49 3.74
CA THR A 177 -2.60 3.55 4.46
C THR A 177 -2.38 2.21 3.71
N GLY A 178 -2.92 2.10 2.50
CA GLY A 178 -2.63 1.01 1.56
C GLY A 178 -3.52 -0.22 1.67
N LEU A 179 -4.72 -0.07 2.26
CA LEU A 179 -5.73 -1.12 2.31
C LEU A 179 -7.14 -0.53 2.21
N PRO A 180 -7.67 -0.23 1.02
CA PRO A 180 -9.06 0.19 0.81
C PRO A 180 -10.05 -0.75 1.52
N LEU A 181 -10.44 -0.39 2.76
CA LEU A 181 -11.08 -1.34 3.66
C LEU A 181 -12.54 -1.60 3.31
N LEU A 182 -13.32 -0.56 3.02
CA LEU A 182 -14.77 -0.73 2.81
C LEU A 182 -15.11 -1.61 1.60
N PRO A 183 -14.52 -1.40 0.41
CA PRO A 183 -14.73 -2.30 -0.72
C PRO A 183 -14.19 -3.71 -0.46
N LEU A 184 -13.06 -3.84 0.28
CA LEU A 184 -12.56 -5.15 0.68
C LEU A 184 -13.57 -5.88 1.59
N MET A 185 -14.17 -5.19 2.57
CA MET A 185 -15.19 -5.80 3.44
C MET A 185 -16.42 -6.27 2.64
N ALA A 186 -16.83 -5.52 1.61
CA ALA A 186 -17.89 -5.96 0.71
C ALA A 186 -17.52 -7.27 0.00
N ALA A 187 -16.34 -7.31 -0.63
CA ALA A 187 -15.83 -8.50 -1.29
C ALA A 187 -15.72 -9.70 -0.32
N LEU A 188 -15.18 -9.50 0.89
CA LEU A 188 -15.06 -10.59 1.87
C LEU A 188 -16.42 -11.16 2.32
N ARG A 189 -17.49 -10.35 2.35
CA ARG A 189 -18.86 -10.84 2.55
C ARG A 189 -19.34 -11.70 1.38
N ASP A 190 -19.13 -11.23 0.15
CA ASP A 190 -19.52 -11.95 -1.06
C ASP A 190 -18.81 -13.31 -1.18
N PHE A 191 -17.57 -13.41 -0.74
CA PHE A 191 -16.82 -14.67 -0.68
C PHE A 191 -17.07 -15.50 0.60
N GLY A 192 -17.95 -15.04 1.51
CA GLY A 192 -18.32 -15.77 2.73
C GLY A 192 -17.18 -15.87 3.77
N VAL A 193 -16.21 -14.97 3.73
CA VAL A 193 -15.11 -14.91 4.72
C VAL A 193 -15.59 -14.28 6.02
N ILE A 194 -16.39 -13.23 5.93
CA ILE A 194 -17.03 -12.56 7.05
C ILE A 194 -18.55 -12.62 6.94
N ARG A 195 -19.25 -12.37 8.05
CA ARG A 195 -20.72 -12.40 8.08
C ARG A 195 -21.32 -11.21 7.31
N SER A 196 -22.46 -11.49 6.66
CA SER A 196 -23.30 -10.46 6.01
C SER A 196 -24.10 -9.67 7.02
#